data_abefc5370d6a435ebabb89bbfe164791
#
_entry.id   abefc5370d6a435ebabb89bbfe164791
#
_cell.length_a   1.000
_cell.length_b   1.000
_cell.length_c   1.000
_cell.angle_alpha   90.00
_cell.angle_beta   90.00
_cell.angle_gamma   90.00
#
_symmetry.space_group_name_H-M   'P 1'
#
loop_
_entity.id
_entity.type
_entity.pdbx_description
1 polymer ?
#
loop_
_entity_poly.entity_id
_entity_poly.type
_entity_poly.pdbx_seq_one_letter_code
_entity_poly.pdbx_strand_id
1 'polypeptide(L)'
;MVVVFHVFVGKVSSGVDVFLLLGGIFFFGSQLRNAQNPKGLTFIQSLIRIIRRLFPLLAVVVASVLAASLLLMNRLVHVQMAKDAVAALGYYINWQLAYSGREYTSVRTTVSPFQHLWSMSAQLQIYVGSLLVITLLALIFRKYARQALLVVLTAATVLSLSLIHI
;
A
#
# COMPACT_ATOMS: atom_id res chain seq x y z
N MET A 1 -11.80 15.94 -1.89
CA MET A 1 -10.63 16.63 -2.45
C MET A 1 -9.94 15.80 -3.55
N VAL A 2 -9.59 14.53 -3.32
CA VAL A 2 -8.95 13.64 -4.32
C VAL A 2 -9.77 13.50 -5.60
N VAL A 3 -11.10 13.31 -5.50
CA VAL A 3 -11.99 13.17 -6.67
C VAL A 3 -12.04 14.45 -7.51
N VAL A 4 -12.11 15.62 -6.86
CA VAL A 4 -12.12 16.92 -7.54
C VAL A 4 -10.80 17.15 -8.28
N PHE A 5 -9.66 16.75 -7.70
CA PHE A 5 -8.34 16.88 -8.32
C PHE A 5 -8.19 15.96 -9.54
N HIS A 6 -8.68 14.72 -9.47
CA HIS A 6 -8.65 13.78 -10.61
C HIS A 6 -9.52 14.25 -11.76
N VAL A 7 -10.65 14.86 -11.47
CA VAL A 7 -11.59 15.34 -12.50
C VAL A 7 -11.09 16.61 -13.19
N PHE A 8 -10.43 17.53 -12.45
CA PHE A 8 -10.09 18.84 -12.98
C PHE A 8 -8.62 19.05 -13.37
N VAL A 9 -7.68 18.28 -12.82
CA VAL A 9 -6.23 18.52 -13.04
C VAL A 9 -5.52 17.38 -13.76
N GLY A 10 -6.14 16.22 -13.92
CA GLY A 10 -5.74 15.14 -14.86
C GLY A 10 -4.39 14.46 -14.64
N LYS A 11 -3.54 14.90 -13.72
CA LYS A 11 -2.15 14.41 -13.63
C LYS A 11 -1.55 14.27 -12.23
N VAL A 12 -2.27 14.44 -11.12
CA VAL A 12 -1.60 14.50 -9.82
C VAL A 12 -2.07 13.41 -8.86
N SER A 13 -1.14 12.54 -8.51
CA SER A 13 -1.30 11.51 -7.47
C SER A 13 -1.16 12.07 -6.04
N SER A 14 -1.23 13.39 -5.84
CA SER A 14 -1.01 14.01 -4.52
C SER A 14 -1.89 13.44 -3.40
N GLY A 15 -3.08 12.94 -3.74
CA GLY A 15 -3.93 12.24 -2.78
C GLY A 15 -3.37 10.88 -2.35
N VAL A 16 -2.68 10.19 -3.25
CA VAL A 16 -2.00 8.92 -2.94
C VAL A 16 -0.77 9.19 -2.06
N ASP A 17 -0.01 10.25 -2.36
CA ASP A 17 1.16 10.63 -1.59
C ASP A 17 0.79 10.99 -0.15
N VAL A 18 -0.27 11.79 0.04
CA VAL A 18 -0.83 12.11 1.38
C VAL A 18 -1.32 10.85 2.09
N PHE A 19 -1.99 9.94 1.38
CA PHE A 19 -2.47 8.68 1.94
C PHE A 19 -1.30 7.79 2.40
N LEU A 20 -0.26 7.64 1.60
CA LEU A 20 0.93 6.87 1.93
C LEU A 20 1.71 7.52 3.08
N LEU A 21 1.84 8.85 3.09
CA LEU A 21 2.50 9.60 4.14
C LEU A 21 1.80 9.42 5.49
N LEU A 22 0.49 9.68 5.55
CA LEU A 22 -0.29 9.50 6.78
C LEU A 22 -0.27 8.04 7.24
N GLY A 23 -0.45 7.12 6.32
CA GLY A 23 -0.34 5.69 6.60
C GLY A 23 1.01 5.32 7.19
N GLY A 24 2.10 5.84 6.63
CA GLY A 24 3.47 5.67 7.13
C GLY A 24 3.66 6.24 8.55
N ILE A 25 3.22 7.47 8.80
CA ILE A 25 3.32 8.11 10.13
C ILE A 25 2.60 7.26 11.18
N PHE A 26 1.38 6.81 10.93
CA PHE A 26 0.63 5.97 11.88
C PHE A 26 1.26 4.60 12.06
N PHE A 27 1.76 3.99 11.00
CA PHE A 27 2.42 2.69 11.05
C PHE A 27 3.71 2.77 11.88
N PHE A 28 4.67 3.62 11.48
CA PHE A 28 5.95 3.75 12.16
C PHE A 28 5.80 4.25 13.59
N GLY A 29 4.90 5.22 13.85
CA GLY A 29 4.57 5.65 15.19
C GLY A 29 4.03 4.54 16.09
N SER A 30 3.22 3.64 15.53
CA SER A 30 2.75 2.43 16.24
C SER A 30 3.88 1.46 16.51
N GLN A 31 4.76 1.19 15.53
CA GLN A 31 5.90 0.28 15.70
C GLN A 31 6.92 0.82 16.70
N LEU A 32 7.18 2.13 16.71
CA LEU A 32 8.08 2.74 17.66
C LEU A 32 7.56 2.61 19.10
N ARG A 33 6.26 2.87 19.33
CA ARG A 33 5.62 2.62 20.64
C ARG A 33 5.67 1.16 21.05
N ASN A 34 5.48 0.25 20.08
CA ASN A 34 5.55 -1.19 20.31
C ASN A 34 6.96 -1.64 20.73
N ALA A 35 8.01 -1.07 20.10
CA ALA A 35 9.40 -1.36 20.42
C ALA A 35 9.82 -0.85 21.83
N GLN A 36 9.09 0.13 22.38
CA GLN A 36 9.32 0.66 23.74
C GLN A 36 8.66 -0.19 24.83
N ASN A 37 7.74 -1.10 24.46
CA ASN A 37 7.01 -1.91 25.42
C ASN A 37 7.69 -3.27 25.61
N PRO A 38 8.08 -3.67 26.83
CA PRO A 38 8.67 -4.98 27.12
C PRO A 38 7.78 -6.16 26.69
N LYS A 39 6.46 -5.95 26.66
CA LYS A 39 5.45 -6.89 26.18
C LYS A 39 5.00 -6.56 24.76
N GLY A 40 5.88 -5.96 23.94
CA GLY A 40 5.58 -5.53 22.59
C GLY A 40 5.03 -6.67 21.71
N LEU A 41 4.26 -6.28 20.68
CA LEU A 41 3.66 -7.24 19.76
C LEU A 41 4.74 -8.00 18.98
N THR A 42 4.53 -9.28 18.82
CA THR A 42 5.34 -10.09 17.90
C THR A 42 5.08 -9.68 16.45
N PHE A 43 5.97 -10.07 15.54
CA PHE A 43 5.82 -9.86 14.10
C PHE A 43 4.42 -10.26 13.60
N ILE A 44 3.98 -11.47 13.94
CA ILE A 44 2.68 -12.02 13.52
C ILE A 44 1.51 -11.18 14.05
N GLN A 45 1.56 -10.77 15.31
CA GLN A 45 0.51 -9.95 15.91
C GLN A 45 0.42 -8.56 15.25
N SER A 46 1.57 -7.97 14.91
CA SER A 46 1.64 -6.71 14.17
C SER A 46 1.07 -6.87 12.75
N LEU A 47 1.42 -7.94 12.05
CA LEU A 47 0.92 -8.26 10.72
C LEU A 47 -0.60 -8.46 10.71
N ILE A 48 -1.13 -9.26 11.65
CA ILE A 48 -2.59 -9.47 11.78
C ILE A 48 -3.32 -8.15 12.04
N ARG A 49 -2.75 -7.26 12.86
CA ARG A 49 -3.35 -5.95 13.14
C ARG A 49 -3.40 -5.08 11.88
N ILE A 50 -2.36 -5.09 11.05
CA ILE A 50 -2.32 -4.37 9.78
C ILE A 50 -3.39 -4.91 8.82
N ILE A 51 -3.45 -6.22 8.63
CA ILE A 51 -4.43 -6.86 7.76
C ILE A 51 -5.86 -6.59 8.23
N ARG A 52 -6.15 -6.75 9.51
CA ARG A 52 -7.48 -6.45 10.08
C ARG A 52 -7.91 -4.99 9.89
N ARG A 53 -6.98 -4.08 9.76
CA ARG A 53 -7.26 -2.66 9.51
C ARG A 53 -7.52 -2.36 8.03
N LEU A 54 -6.76 -2.98 7.13
CA LEU A 54 -6.80 -2.67 5.70
C LEU A 54 -7.80 -3.54 4.92
N PHE A 55 -7.88 -4.82 5.25
CA PHE A 55 -8.66 -5.80 4.49
C PHE A 55 -10.18 -5.53 4.45
N PRO A 56 -10.87 -5.15 5.53
CA PRO A 56 -12.32 -4.98 5.49
C PRO A 56 -12.74 -3.89 4.49
N LEU A 57 -12.06 -2.76 4.48
CA LEU A 57 -12.35 -1.68 3.54
C LEU A 57 -12.08 -2.10 2.10
N LEU A 58 -10.94 -2.76 1.86
CA LEU A 58 -10.60 -3.30 0.54
C LEU A 58 -11.67 -4.29 0.04
N ALA A 59 -12.09 -5.23 0.90
CA ALA A 59 -13.09 -6.22 0.56
C ALA A 59 -14.44 -5.57 0.17
N VAL A 60 -14.88 -4.56 0.92
CA VAL A 60 -16.10 -3.81 0.61
C VAL A 60 -15.98 -3.10 -0.74
N VAL A 61 -14.87 -2.41 -0.99
CA VAL A 61 -14.64 -1.72 -2.28
C VAL A 61 -14.62 -2.71 -3.43
N VAL A 62 -13.89 -3.81 -3.31
CA VAL A 62 -13.82 -4.83 -4.37
C VAL A 62 -15.20 -5.45 -4.63
N ALA A 63 -15.94 -5.80 -3.58
CA ALA A 63 -17.29 -6.34 -3.71
C ALA A 63 -18.25 -5.36 -4.38
N SER A 64 -18.21 -4.08 -4.00
CA SER A 64 -19.05 -3.03 -4.57
C SER A 64 -18.75 -2.81 -6.07
N VAL A 65 -17.47 -2.77 -6.45
CA VAL A 65 -17.06 -2.63 -7.85
C VAL A 65 -17.46 -3.84 -8.67
N LEU A 66 -17.30 -5.07 -8.15
CA LEU A 66 -17.74 -6.28 -8.82
C LEU A 66 -19.26 -6.29 -9.01
N ALA A 67 -20.03 -5.96 -7.97
CA ALA A 67 -21.49 -5.88 -8.06
C ALA A 67 -21.94 -4.85 -9.12
N ALA A 68 -21.35 -3.65 -9.10
CA ALA A 68 -21.62 -2.62 -10.10
C ALA A 68 -21.26 -3.09 -11.53
N SER A 69 -20.14 -3.79 -11.69
CA SER A 69 -19.71 -4.29 -12.99
C SER A 69 -20.63 -5.35 -13.58
N LEU A 70 -21.19 -6.23 -12.74
CA LEU A 70 -22.16 -7.23 -13.18
C LEU A 70 -23.44 -6.59 -13.73
N LEU A 71 -23.80 -5.40 -13.22
CA LEU A 71 -25.01 -4.67 -13.65
C LEU A 71 -24.76 -3.79 -14.86
N LEU A 72 -23.55 -3.25 -15.05
CA LEU A 72 -23.27 -2.17 -16.00
C LEU A 72 -22.38 -2.59 -17.16
N MET A 73 -21.62 -3.69 -17.06
CA MET A 73 -20.59 -4.03 -18.03
C MET A 73 -20.89 -5.32 -18.80
N ASN A 74 -20.29 -5.41 -19.99
CA ASN A 74 -20.43 -6.54 -20.90
C ASN A 74 -19.65 -7.77 -20.38
N ARG A 75 -20.15 -8.98 -20.62
CA ARG A 75 -19.57 -10.26 -20.15
C ARG A 75 -18.09 -10.47 -20.50
N LEU A 76 -17.62 -9.91 -21.61
CA LEU A 76 -16.22 -10.04 -22.06
C LEU A 76 -15.22 -9.38 -21.08
N VAL A 77 -15.65 -8.39 -20.31
CA VAL A 77 -14.80 -7.65 -19.35
C VAL A 77 -14.71 -8.38 -18.00
N HIS A 78 -15.69 -9.22 -17.67
CA HIS A 78 -15.82 -9.86 -16.35
C HIS A 78 -14.63 -10.75 -15.98
N VAL A 79 -14.07 -11.50 -16.95
CA VAL A 79 -12.91 -12.38 -16.68
C VAL A 79 -11.69 -11.59 -16.26
N GLN A 80 -11.43 -10.47 -16.94
CA GLN A 80 -10.29 -9.62 -16.59
C GLN A 80 -10.53 -8.92 -15.26
N MET A 81 -11.74 -8.46 -15.01
CA MET A 81 -12.12 -7.85 -13.72
C MET A 81 -12.01 -8.82 -12.55
N ALA A 82 -12.39 -10.09 -12.75
CA ALA A 82 -12.22 -11.12 -11.73
C ALA A 82 -10.73 -11.34 -11.39
N LYS A 83 -9.85 -11.36 -12.40
CA LYS A 83 -8.40 -11.45 -12.19
C LYS A 83 -7.87 -10.23 -11.42
N ASP A 84 -8.30 -9.03 -11.79
CA ASP A 84 -7.90 -7.80 -11.12
C ASP A 84 -8.43 -7.74 -9.68
N ALA A 85 -9.66 -8.23 -9.43
CA ALA A 85 -10.24 -8.33 -8.10
C ALA A 85 -9.46 -9.30 -7.19
N VAL A 86 -9.09 -10.48 -7.71
CA VAL A 86 -8.24 -11.44 -6.96
C VAL A 86 -6.88 -10.82 -6.66
N ALA A 87 -6.28 -10.13 -7.62
CA ALA A 87 -5.01 -9.44 -7.42
C ALA A 87 -5.12 -8.31 -6.38
N ALA A 88 -6.22 -7.58 -6.37
CA ALA A 88 -6.48 -6.55 -5.38
C ALA A 88 -6.63 -7.14 -3.97
N LEU A 89 -7.45 -8.18 -3.81
CA LEU A 89 -7.63 -8.89 -2.53
C LEU A 89 -6.34 -9.55 -2.02
N GLY A 90 -5.49 -10.02 -2.93
CA GLY A 90 -4.16 -10.55 -2.63
C GLY A 90 -3.07 -9.48 -2.43
N TYR A 91 -3.40 -8.20 -2.55
CA TYR A 91 -2.45 -7.08 -2.44
C TYR A 91 -1.27 -7.15 -3.42
N TYR A 92 -1.49 -7.65 -4.64
CA TYR A 92 -0.47 -7.68 -5.70
C TYR A 92 -0.94 -7.05 -7.03
N ILE A 93 -2.04 -6.29 -7.01
CA ILE A 93 -2.58 -5.66 -8.22
C ILE A 93 -1.59 -4.67 -8.87
N ASN A 94 -0.72 -4.03 -8.11
CA ASN A 94 0.35 -3.17 -8.63
C ASN A 94 1.26 -3.96 -9.60
N TRP A 95 1.68 -5.15 -9.25
CA TRP A 95 2.48 -6.02 -10.10
C TRP A 95 1.70 -6.52 -11.32
N GLN A 96 0.44 -6.91 -11.13
CA GLN A 96 -0.40 -7.38 -12.24
C GLN A 96 -0.63 -6.27 -13.28
N LEU A 97 -0.87 -5.04 -12.84
CA LEU A 97 -1.01 -3.89 -13.75
C LEU A 97 0.30 -3.59 -14.48
N ALA A 98 1.44 -3.61 -13.79
CA ALA A 98 2.75 -3.40 -14.38
C ALA A 98 3.04 -4.46 -15.46
N TYR A 99 2.94 -5.74 -15.15
CA TYR A 99 3.18 -6.83 -16.11
C TYR A 99 2.22 -6.84 -17.29
N SER A 100 0.99 -6.37 -17.12
CA SER A 100 0.00 -6.31 -18.20
C SER A 100 0.11 -5.06 -19.07
N GLY A 101 1.03 -4.15 -18.79
CA GLY A 101 1.19 -2.86 -19.47
C GLY A 101 -0.04 -1.94 -19.30
N ARG A 102 -0.79 -2.13 -18.22
CA ARG A 102 -1.98 -1.34 -17.85
C ARG A 102 -1.69 -0.43 -16.66
N GLU A 103 -0.47 0.11 -16.63
CA GLU A 103 -0.05 1.03 -15.59
C GLU A 103 -0.90 2.30 -15.57
N TYR A 104 -0.90 2.99 -14.44
CA TYR A 104 -1.64 4.23 -14.24
C TYR A 104 -1.32 5.33 -15.28
N THR A 105 -0.09 5.30 -15.82
CA THR A 105 0.40 6.24 -16.82
C THR A 105 0.18 5.80 -18.26
N SER A 106 -0.32 4.55 -18.47
CA SER A 106 -0.50 4.03 -19.83
C SER A 106 -1.69 4.71 -20.52
N VAL A 107 -1.47 5.20 -21.73
CA VAL A 107 -2.47 5.87 -22.59
C VAL A 107 -3.50 4.87 -23.16
N ARG A 108 -3.45 3.60 -22.77
CA ARG A 108 -4.34 2.56 -23.30
C ARG A 108 -5.76 2.69 -22.77
N THR A 109 -6.71 2.54 -23.67
CA THR A 109 -8.16 2.75 -23.52
C THR A 109 -8.89 1.79 -22.56
N THR A 110 -8.22 0.75 -22.04
CA THR A 110 -8.82 -0.23 -21.13
C THR A 110 -8.32 -0.03 -19.70
N VAL A 111 -8.86 0.98 -19.04
CA VAL A 111 -8.55 1.25 -17.63
C VAL A 111 -9.29 0.24 -16.75
N SER A 112 -8.57 -0.46 -15.88
CA SER A 112 -9.20 -1.33 -14.88
C SER A 112 -9.91 -0.50 -13.81
N PRO A 113 -11.17 -0.82 -13.44
CA PRO A 113 -11.85 -0.16 -12.32
C PRO A 113 -11.11 -0.29 -10.98
N PHE A 114 -10.22 -1.29 -10.87
CA PHE A 114 -9.39 -1.52 -9.69
C PHE A 114 -8.02 -0.83 -9.75
N GLN A 115 -7.77 -0.04 -10.80
CA GLN A 115 -6.46 0.56 -11.01
C GLN A 115 -5.98 1.39 -9.81
N HIS A 116 -6.86 2.15 -9.17
CA HIS A 116 -6.50 2.97 -7.99
C HIS A 116 -6.18 2.15 -6.73
N LEU A 117 -6.45 0.84 -6.70
CA LEU A 117 -6.07 -0.02 -5.59
C LEU A 117 -4.57 -0.43 -5.60
N TRP A 118 -3.81 -0.04 -6.63
CA TRP A 118 -2.37 -0.27 -6.68
C TRP A 118 -1.65 0.31 -5.47
N SER A 119 -2.06 1.48 -5.01
CA SER A 119 -1.46 2.18 -3.87
C SER A 119 -1.69 1.44 -2.54
N MET A 120 -2.86 0.82 -2.34
CA MET A 120 -3.13 -0.02 -1.17
C MET A 120 -2.27 -1.29 -1.17
N SER A 121 -2.04 -1.88 -2.35
CA SER A 121 -1.15 -3.03 -2.50
C SER A 121 0.29 -2.66 -2.18
N ALA A 122 0.79 -1.57 -2.75
CA ALA A 122 2.12 -1.04 -2.45
C ALA A 122 2.27 -0.70 -0.96
N GLN A 123 1.26 -0.10 -0.33
CA GLN A 123 1.26 0.24 1.08
C GLN A 123 1.41 -1.01 1.97
N LEU A 124 0.65 -2.08 1.74
CA LEU A 124 0.79 -3.31 2.51
C LEU A 124 2.19 -3.92 2.33
N GLN A 125 2.70 -3.97 1.09
CA GLN A 125 4.04 -4.49 0.79
C GLN A 125 5.13 -3.71 1.54
N ILE A 126 5.03 -2.37 1.55
CA ILE A 126 5.95 -1.50 2.31
C ILE A 126 5.83 -1.79 3.80
N TYR A 127 4.62 -1.96 4.35
CA TYR A 127 4.45 -2.27 5.78
C TYR A 127 5.03 -3.61 6.15
N VAL A 128 4.81 -4.65 5.35
CA VAL A 128 5.38 -5.99 5.58
C VAL A 128 6.91 -5.94 5.49
N GLY A 129 7.46 -5.31 4.46
CA GLY A 129 8.90 -5.13 4.30
C GLY A 129 9.52 -4.36 5.47
N SER A 130 8.92 -3.25 5.86
CA SER A 130 9.36 -2.46 7.02
C SER A 130 9.28 -3.25 8.32
N LEU A 131 8.22 -4.04 8.53
CA LEU A 131 8.06 -4.86 9.71
C LEU A 131 9.12 -5.97 9.78
N LEU A 132 9.50 -6.56 8.64
CA LEU A 132 10.61 -7.51 8.54
C LEU A 132 11.93 -6.84 8.93
N VAL A 133 12.23 -5.67 8.37
CA VAL A 133 13.45 -4.92 8.70
C VAL A 133 13.49 -4.57 10.18
N ILE A 134 12.41 -4.05 10.74
CA ILE A 134 12.32 -3.71 12.18
C ILE A 134 12.57 -4.94 13.04
N THR A 135 11.97 -6.09 12.68
CA THR A 135 12.14 -7.34 13.43
C THR A 135 13.58 -7.84 13.35
N LEU A 136 14.18 -7.80 12.17
CA LEU A 136 15.60 -8.20 12.00
C LEU A 136 16.53 -7.29 12.78
N LEU A 137 16.33 -5.98 12.73
CA LEU A 137 17.13 -5.02 13.53
C LEU A 137 16.96 -5.26 15.03
N ALA A 138 15.75 -5.57 15.48
CA ALA A 138 15.50 -5.89 16.89
C ALA A 138 16.17 -7.18 17.32
N LEU A 139 16.28 -8.19 16.45
CA LEU A 139 16.98 -9.44 16.72
C LEU A 139 18.51 -9.27 16.76
N ILE A 140 19.06 -8.48 15.82
CA ILE A 140 20.51 -8.28 15.70
C ILE A 140 21.03 -7.30 16.79
N PHE A 141 20.34 -6.18 16.97
CA PHE A 141 20.78 -5.07 17.82
C PHE A 141 20.03 -4.99 19.16
N ARG A 142 19.50 -6.08 19.68
CA ARG A 142 18.65 -6.16 20.90
C ARG A 142 18.65 -4.92 21.81
N LYS A 143 19.85 -4.48 22.25
CA LYS A 143 20.04 -3.33 23.17
C LYS A 143 19.88 -1.96 22.47
N TYR A 144 20.16 -1.86 21.17
CA TYR A 144 20.20 -0.63 20.39
C TYR A 144 19.16 -0.61 19.26
N ALA A 145 18.16 -1.49 19.29
CA ALA A 145 17.17 -1.67 18.21
C ALA A 145 16.46 -0.35 17.84
N ARG A 146 16.14 0.49 18.83
CA ARG A 146 15.53 1.81 18.59
C ARG A 146 16.45 2.75 17.84
N GLN A 147 17.72 2.81 18.22
CA GLN A 147 18.71 3.70 17.59
C GLN A 147 18.99 3.23 16.16
N ALA A 148 19.17 1.91 15.97
CA ALA A 148 19.34 1.32 14.65
C ALA A 148 18.13 1.62 13.75
N LEU A 149 16.90 1.50 14.25
CA LEU A 149 15.70 1.85 13.51
C LEU A 149 15.66 3.33 13.11
N LEU A 150 15.98 4.24 14.04
CA LEU A 150 16.03 5.68 13.74
C LEU A 150 17.09 6.00 12.68
N VAL A 151 18.27 5.39 12.74
CA VAL A 151 19.32 5.56 11.74
C VAL A 151 18.85 5.06 10.37
N VAL A 152 18.23 3.90 10.29
CA VAL A 152 17.71 3.35 9.02
C VAL A 152 16.62 4.24 8.43
N LEU A 153 15.69 4.73 9.26
CA LEU A 153 14.62 5.62 8.80
C LEU A 153 15.16 6.97 8.32
N THR A 154 16.11 7.57 9.05
CA THR A 154 16.74 8.84 8.63
C THR A 154 17.57 8.65 7.35
N ALA A 155 18.35 7.57 7.24
CA ALA A 155 19.07 7.24 6.01
C ALA A 155 18.13 7.03 4.81
N ALA A 156 17.02 6.31 4.99
CA ALA A 156 16.04 6.09 3.95
C ALA A 156 15.37 7.40 3.50
N THR A 157 15.06 8.31 4.42
CA THR A 157 14.52 9.65 4.09
C THR A 157 15.53 10.50 3.32
N VAL A 158 16.78 10.53 3.74
CA VAL A 158 17.84 11.30 3.07
C VAL A 158 18.08 10.76 1.66
N LEU A 159 18.16 9.43 1.49
CA LEU A 159 18.31 8.80 0.17
C LEU A 159 17.10 9.10 -0.74
N SER A 160 15.89 9.02 -0.21
CA SER A 160 14.67 9.33 -0.97
C SER A 160 14.66 10.79 -1.44
N LEU A 161 15.03 11.73 -0.59
CA LEU A 161 15.14 13.15 -0.96
C LEU A 161 16.27 13.40 -1.98
N SER A 162 17.40 12.70 -1.86
CA SER A 162 18.50 12.78 -2.81
C SER A 162 18.10 12.29 -4.21
N LEU A 163 17.31 11.22 -4.30
CA LEU A 163 16.83 10.68 -5.58
C LEU A 163 15.78 11.57 -6.27
N ILE A 164 15.06 12.39 -5.50
CA ILE A 164 14.08 13.34 -6.07
C ILE A 164 14.79 14.57 -6.70
N HIS A 165 16.02 14.87 -6.25
CA HIS A 165 16.79 16.00 -6.76
C HIS A 165 17.71 15.68 -7.96
N ILE A 166 17.74 14.43 -8.43
CA ILE A 166 18.45 14.01 -9.64
C ILE A 166 17.45 13.85 -10.79
#